data_1d1a0c92d82dccf5dc88804b021f8365
#
_entry.id   1d1a0c92d82dccf5dc88804b021f8365
#
_cell.length_a   1.000
_cell.length_b   1.000
_cell.length_c   1.000
_cell.angle_alpha   90.00
_cell.angle_beta   90.00
_cell.angle_gamma   90.00
#
_symmetry.space_group_name_H-M   'P 1'
#
loop_
_entity.id
_entity.type
_entity.pdbx_description
1 polymer ?
#
loop_
_entity_poly.entity_id
_entity_poly.type
_entity_poly.pdbx_seq_one_letter_code
_entity_poly.pdbx_strand_id
1 'polypeptide(L)'
;MTPKTQILEIQPHAARIDDLLTAFRSYPRFLLTSHTRPDGDAIGSVLALAEVLDQLGCQADVVLADPVPTTYLSLPNIGRIRHTPSANDVDPSGGTPAILLECDGIARTGLLGLEDRTLINIDHHASGRPFGSVNWIDEHACAVAAMVYHIAIAANVDITPSMATCIYAGILSDTGSFTYSSTTADTFALVQHLANRGASPSQIARDIYHSNPASKIRLLGIALSNLQCDDDLAWTWVTSQDMDSVGAVAEDCEGVVNYLISIAGVESAVFLREVLDTNQFRLSIRSKGKTDVAKIAEHFGGGGHRSASGCTVDGPLDVAIDQILTQLRTGL
;
A
#
# COMPACT_ATOMS: atom_id res chain seq x y z
N MET A 1 -4.76 -25.17 31.11
CA MET A 1 -5.71 -25.27 29.99
C MET A 1 -5.49 -24.03 29.12
N THR A 2 -4.76 -24.15 28.05
CA THR A 2 -4.58 -23.09 27.05
C THR A 2 -5.92 -22.86 26.36
N PRO A 3 -6.43 -21.62 26.28
CA PRO A 3 -7.63 -21.36 25.50
C PRO A 3 -7.38 -21.80 24.07
N LYS A 4 -8.25 -22.64 23.52
CA LYS A 4 -8.30 -22.86 22.06
C LYS A 4 -8.57 -21.49 21.44
N THR A 5 -7.55 -20.88 20.83
CA THR A 5 -7.70 -19.70 20.00
C THR A 5 -8.77 -20.03 18.97
N GLN A 6 -9.91 -19.35 19.01
CA GLN A 6 -10.89 -19.42 17.93
C GLN A 6 -10.12 -18.98 16.68
N ILE A 7 -9.86 -19.94 15.79
CA ILE A 7 -9.27 -19.67 14.48
C ILE A 7 -10.31 -18.78 13.79
N LEU A 8 -9.92 -17.56 13.47
CA LEU A 8 -10.69 -16.64 12.62
C LEU A 8 -11.22 -17.42 11.42
N GLU A 9 -12.50 -17.30 11.13
CA GLU A 9 -13.16 -18.14 10.13
C GLU A 9 -12.51 -17.95 8.75
N ILE A 10 -11.74 -18.94 8.32
CA ILE A 10 -11.14 -19.01 6.97
C ILE A 10 -12.19 -19.41 5.92
N GLN A 11 -13.39 -19.81 6.36
CA GLN A 11 -14.40 -20.48 5.54
C GLN A 11 -14.83 -19.76 4.25
N PRO A 12 -15.00 -18.42 4.18
CA PRO A 12 -15.45 -17.78 2.94
C PRO A 12 -14.42 -17.86 1.79
N HIS A 13 -13.13 -18.00 2.11
CA HIS A 13 -12.01 -17.90 1.16
C HIS A 13 -11.32 -19.25 0.88
N ALA A 14 -11.74 -20.33 1.51
CA ALA A 14 -11.05 -21.62 1.50
C ALA A 14 -10.70 -22.10 0.07
N ALA A 15 -11.67 -22.03 -0.88
CA ALA A 15 -11.43 -22.48 -2.25
C ALA A 15 -10.34 -21.65 -2.96
N ARG A 16 -10.29 -20.33 -2.73
CA ARG A 16 -9.26 -19.46 -3.33
C ARG A 16 -7.88 -19.71 -2.75
N ILE A 17 -7.82 -19.93 -1.45
CA ILE A 17 -6.57 -20.28 -0.75
C ILE A 17 -6.07 -21.65 -1.22
N ASP A 18 -6.95 -22.64 -1.41
CA ASP A 18 -6.58 -23.95 -1.92
C ASP A 18 -6.00 -23.88 -3.35
N ASP A 19 -6.56 -23.02 -4.22
CA ASP A 19 -6.02 -22.76 -5.56
C ASP A 19 -4.60 -22.18 -5.46
N LEU A 20 -4.37 -21.21 -4.57
CA LEU A 20 -3.05 -20.61 -4.32
C LEU A 20 -2.06 -21.64 -3.79
N LEU A 21 -2.44 -22.43 -2.78
CA LEU A 21 -1.58 -23.48 -2.22
C LEU A 21 -1.23 -24.57 -3.25
N THR A 22 -2.16 -24.87 -4.16
CA THR A 22 -1.89 -25.78 -5.27
C THR A 22 -0.89 -25.17 -6.24
N ALA A 23 -1.03 -23.89 -6.58
CA ALA A 23 -0.04 -23.19 -7.40
C ALA A 23 1.34 -23.13 -6.73
N PHE A 24 1.41 -22.87 -5.43
CA PHE A 24 2.69 -22.82 -4.68
C PHE A 24 3.41 -24.17 -4.69
N ARG A 25 2.68 -25.28 -4.65
CA ARG A 25 3.26 -26.63 -4.75
C ARG A 25 3.71 -27.00 -6.18
N SER A 26 3.26 -26.27 -7.19
CA SER A 26 3.53 -26.58 -8.60
C SER A 26 4.87 -26.05 -9.10
N TYR A 27 5.49 -25.13 -8.37
CA TYR A 27 6.74 -24.49 -8.79
C TYR A 27 7.74 -24.39 -7.63
N PRO A 28 9.04 -24.60 -7.89
CA PRO A 28 10.07 -24.55 -6.84
C PRO A 28 10.51 -23.11 -6.52
N ARG A 29 10.13 -22.12 -7.34
CA ARG A 29 10.58 -20.74 -7.25
C ARG A 29 9.50 -19.77 -7.72
N PHE A 30 9.44 -18.60 -7.07
CA PHE A 30 8.54 -17.51 -7.40
C PHE A 30 9.26 -16.17 -7.38
N LEU A 31 8.82 -15.25 -8.24
CA LEU A 31 9.13 -13.85 -8.16
C LEU A 31 7.95 -13.14 -7.47
N LEU A 32 8.22 -12.38 -6.41
CA LEU A 32 7.22 -11.60 -5.69
C LEU A 32 7.40 -10.13 -6.03
N THR A 33 6.31 -9.44 -6.32
CA THR A 33 6.33 -7.99 -6.56
C THR A 33 5.04 -7.32 -6.07
N SER A 34 5.08 -5.99 -5.99
CA SER A 34 3.94 -5.15 -5.64
C SER A 34 3.96 -3.87 -6.47
N HIS A 35 3.13 -2.91 -6.13
CA HIS A 35 2.96 -1.67 -6.89
C HIS A 35 4.15 -0.70 -6.76
N THR A 36 4.27 0.22 -7.74
CA THR A 36 5.18 1.38 -7.66
C THR A 36 4.87 2.24 -6.45
N ARG A 37 5.92 2.87 -5.88
CA ARG A 37 5.82 3.62 -4.62
C ARG A 37 5.20 2.77 -3.52
N PRO A 38 5.88 1.66 -3.16
CA PRO A 38 5.33 0.69 -2.24
C PRO A 38 5.11 1.30 -0.86
N ASP A 39 3.98 0.99 -0.27
CA ASP A 39 3.64 1.36 1.10
C ASP A 39 3.90 0.22 2.09
N GLY A 40 3.36 0.33 3.30
CA GLY A 40 3.57 -0.68 4.33
C GLY A 40 2.89 -2.00 4.03
N ASP A 41 1.75 -2.00 3.33
CA ASP A 41 1.08 -3.25 2.95
C ASP A 41 1.80 -3.95 1.81
N ALA A 42 2.19 -3.21 0.78
CA ALA A 42 3.01 -3.73 -0.31
C ALA A 42 4.28 -4.42 0.19
N ILE A 43 5.03 -3.76 1.11
CA ILE A 43 6.30 -4.28 1.65
C ILE A 43 6.05 -5.42 2.63
N GLY A 44 5.10 -5.23 3.56
CA GLY A 44 4.78 -6.22 4.57
C GLY A 44 4.27 -7.53 3.98
N SER A 45 3.39 -7.44 2.98
CA SER A 45 2.80 -8.60 2.32
C SER A 45 3.82 -9.41 1.50
N VAL A 46 4.69 -8.75 0.72
CA VAL A 46 5.71 -9.48 -0.07
C VAL A 46 6.74 -10.16 0.83
N LEU A 47 7.17 -9.51 1.93
CA LEU A 47 8.13 -10.10 2.87
C LEU A 47 7.51 -11.26 3.65
N ALA A 48 6.27 -11.12 4.11
CA ALA A 48 5.58 -12.18 4.81
C ALA A 48 5.31 -13.39 3.91
N LEU A 49 4.85 -13.16 2.66
CA LEU A 49 4.61 -14.25 1.72
C LEU A 49 5.91 -14.96 1.32
N ALA A 50 7.02 -14.22 1.23
CA ALA A 50 8.31 -14.83 0.98
C ALA A 50 8.70 -15.83 2.07
N GLU A 51 8.43 -15.53 3.35
CA GLU A 51 8.67 -16.50 4.45
C GLU A 51 7.69 -17.68 4.40
N VAL A 52 6.43 -17.47 3.99
CA VAL A 52 5.50 -18.59 3.76
C VAL A 52 6.04 -19.54 2.72
N LEU A 53 6.49 -19.01 1.59
CA LEU A 53 7.05 -19.81 0.50
C LEU A 53 8.32 -20.56 0.92
N ASP A 54 9.22 -19.91 1.68
CA ASP A 54 10.42 -20.57 2.22
C ASP A 54 10.05 -21.77 3.09
N GLN A 55 9.04 -21.64 3.98
CA GLN A 55 8.59 -22.76 4.82
C GLN A 55 7.91 -23.87 4.02
N LEU A 56 7.33 -23.55 2.86
CA LEU A 56 6.81 -24.53 1.91
C LEU A 56 7.90 -25.18 1.03
N GLY A 57 9.15 -24.75 1.19
CA GLY A 57 10.30 -25.27 0.41
C GLY A 57 10.45 -24.62 -0.97
N CYS A 58 9.80 -23.48 -1.21
CA CYS A 58 9.89 -22.71 -2.43
C CYS A 58 10.88 -21.56 -2.27
N GLN A 59 11.66 -21.25 -3.30
CA GLN A 59 12.50 -20.05 -3.32
C GLN A 59 11.63 -18.83 -3.68
N ALA A 60 11.81 -17.71 -2.96
CA ALA A 60 11.13 -16.46 -3.23
C ALA A 60 12.12 -15.33 -3.49
N ASP A 61 12.07 -14.75 -4.69
CA ASP A 61 12.80 -13.53 -5.05
C ASP A 61 11.86 -12.33 -4.98
N VAL A 62 12.13 -11.39 -4.08
CA VAL A 62 11.31 -10.20 -3.92
C VAL A 62 11.91 -9.05 -4.73
N VAL A 63 11.13 -8.50 -5.66
CA VAL A 63 11.58 -7.49 -6.62
C VAL A 63 10.58 -6.35 -6.69
N LEU A 64 11.02 -5.13 -6.48
CA LEU A 64 10.20 -3.92 -6.62
C LEU A 64 10.81 -2.98 -7.66
N ALA A 65 9.98 -2.28 -8.41
CA ALA A 65 10.42 -1.29 -9.39
C ALA A 65 10.93 -0.01 -8.73
N ASP A 66 10.40 0.34 -7.57
CA ASP A 66 10.82 1.51 -6.78
C ASP A 66 11.55 1.09 -5.50
N PRO A 67 12.42 1.96 -4.96
CA PRO A 67 13.10 1.70 -3.71
C PRO A 67 12.12 1.65 -2.53
N VAL A 68 12.49 0.90 -1.50
CA VAL A 68 11.73 0.86 -0.24
C VAL A 68 11.80 2.23 0.43
N PRO A 69 10.64 2.82 0.81
CA PRO A 69 10.61 4.06 1.59
C PRO A 69 11.37 3.93 2.91
N THR A 70 12.03 5.03 3.32
CA THR A 70 12.88 5.03 4.53
C THR A 70 12.14 4.62 5.79
N THR A 71 10.85 4.92 5.86
CA THR A 71 9.93 4.55 6.95
C THR A 71 9.88 3.04 7.21
N TYR A 72 10.08 2.20 6.18
CA TYR A 72 9.93 0.73 6.30
C TYR A 72 11.27 -0.01 6.32
N LEU A 73 12.40 0.69 6.28
CA LEU A 73 13.73 0.07 6.29
C LEU A 73 14.05 -0.75 7.54
N SER A 74 13.32 -0.53 8.64
CA SER A 74 13.45 -1.29 9.89
C SER A 74 12.73 -2.64 9.88
N LEU A 75 11.91 -2.93 8.86
CA LEU A 75 11.17 -4.18 8.80
C LEU A 75 12.12 -5.38 8.68
N PRO A 76 11.80 -6.51 9.33
CA PRO A 76 12.58 -7.74 9.22
C PRO A 76 12.72 -8.19 7.76
N ASN A 77 13.86 -8.73 7.43
CA ASN A 77 14.15 -9.29 6.09
C ASN A 77 14.09 -8.27 4.94
N ILE A 78 14.10 -6.97 5.23
CA ILE A 78 14.05 -5.91 4.22
C ILE A 78 15.15 -6.05 3.15
N GLY A 79 16.31 -6.58 3.50
CA GLY A 79 17.40 -6.87 2.58
C GLY A 79 17.10 -7.95 1.52
N ARG A 80 15.97 -8.64 1.59
CA ARG A 80 15.51 -9.56 0.53
C ARG A 80 14.97 -8.81 -0.69
N ILE A 81 14.50 -7.56 -0.50
CA ILE A 81 13.93 -6.77 -1.57
C ILE A 81 15.03 -6.26 -2.48
N ARG A 82 14.96 -6.61 -3.75
CA ARG A 82 15.79 -6.07 -4.81
C ARG A 82 15.04 -4.95 -5.52
N HIS A 83 15.71 -3.84 -5.72
CA HIS A 83 15.20 -2.74 -6.51
C HIS A 83 15.78 -2.82 -7.93
N THR A 84 14.91 -2.99 -8.93
CA THR A 84 15.28 -3.01 -10.35
C THR A 84 14.05 -2.72 -11.21
N PRO A 85 14.20 -2.09 -12.39
CA PRO A 85 13.08 -1.80 -13.28
C PRO A 85 12.56 -3.03 -14.04
N SER A 86 13.25 -4.18 -13.99
CA SER A 86 12.89 -5.36 -14.78
C SER A 86 12.99 -6.66 -13.99
N ALA A 87 11.96 -7.48 -14.06
CA ALA A 87 11.95 -8.86 -13.56
C ALA A 87 13.04 -9.73 -14.21
N ASN A 88 13.42 -9.41 -15.44
CA ASN A 88 14.45 -10.13 -16.20
C ASN A 88 15.87 -9.93 -15.64
N ASP A 89 16.10 -8.90 -14.82
CA ASP A 89 17.38 -8.72 -14.13
C ASP A 89 17.59 -9.76 -13.02
N VAL A 90 16.50 -10.37 -12.54
CA VAL A 90 16.52 -11.41 -11.50
C VAL A 90 16.31 -12.80 -12.08
N ASP A 91 15.48 -12.92 -13.09
CA ASP A 91 15.23 -14.14 -13.83
C ASP A 91 15.22 -13.89 -15.35
N PRO A 92 16.41 -13.93 -16.01
CA PRO A 92 16.52 -13.69 -17.45
C PRO A 92 15.78 -14.71 -18.31
N SER A 93 15.46 -15.89 -17.77
CA SER A 93 14.77 -16.95 -18.50
C SER A 93 13.27 -16.63 -18.74
N GLY A 94 12.69 -15.77 -17.91
CA GLY A 94 11.26 -15.47 -17.94
C GLY A 94 10.37 -16.62 -17.47
N GLY A 95 10.95 -17.76 -17.05
CA GLY A 95 10.22 -18.98 -16.71
C GLY A 95 9.68 -19.04 -15.27
N THR A 96 10.18 -18.20 -14.37
CA THR A 96 9.72 -18.16 -12.98
C THR A 96 8.34 -17.47 -12.88
N PRO A 97 7.31 -18.12 -12.31
CA PRO A 97 6.03 -17.49 -12.08
C PRO A 97 6.15 -16.26 -11.18
N ALA A 98 5.32 -15.25 -11.44
CA ALA A 98 5.30 -14.04 -10.62
C ALA A 98 4.00 -13.96 -9.80
N ILE A 99 4.15 -13.63 -8.51
CA ILE A 99 3.03 -13.33 -7.60
C ILE A 99 3.00 -11.82 -7.40
N LEU A 100 1.92 -11.20 -7.83
CA LEU A 100 1.65 -9.79 -7.67
C LEU A 100 0.74 -9.61 -6.46
N LEU A 101 1.22 -8.85 -5.48
CA LEU A 101 0.46 -8.50 -4.27
C LEU A 101 0.11 -7.03 -4.32
N GLU A 102 -1.10 -6.68 -3.87
CA GLU A 102 -1.53 -5.28 -3.77
C GLU A 102 -1.55 -4.57 -5.14
N CYS A 103 -1.98 -5.27 -6.19
CA CYS A 103 -2.00 -4.72 -7.55
C CYS A 103 -3.31 -5.02 -8.26
N ASP A 104 -4.01 -3.98 -8.67
CA ASP A 104 -5.22 -4.06 -9.50
C ASP A 104 -4.93 -4.32 -10.99
N GLY A 105 -3.65 -4.37 -11.38
CA GLY A 105 -3.19 -4.69 -12.73
C GLY A 105 -1.66 -4.74 -12.83
N ILE A 106 -1.15 -5.39 -13.90
CA ILE A 106 0.30 -5.58 -14.11
C ILE A 106 1.04 -4.23 -14.21
N ALA A 107 0.47 -3.25 -14.92
CA ALA A 107 1.07 -1.94 -15.10
C ALA A 107 1.33 -1.20 -13.78
N ARG A 108 0.56 -1.51 -12.73
CA ARG A 108 0.69 -0.92 -11.40
C ARG A 108 2.03 -1.23 -10.75
N THR A 109 2.65 -2.35 -11.11
CA THR A 109 3.95 -2.75 -10.58
C THR A 109 5.10 -1.87 -11.07
N GLY A 110 4.97 -1.24 -12.24
CA GLY A 110 6.07 -0.54 -12.93
C GLY A 110 7.23 -1.45 -13.32
N LEU A 111 7.11 -2.77 -13.12
CA LEU A 111 8.17 -3.75 -13.37
C LEU A 111 8.02 -4.31 -14.80
N LEU A 112 9.06 -4.20 -15.61
CA LEU A 112 9.09 -4.77 -16.95
C LEU A 112 9.31 -6.29 -16.91
N GLY A 113 8.89 -7.00 -17.96
CA GLY A 113 9.16 -8.44 -18.13
C GLY A 113 8.26 -9.35 -17.30
N LEU A 114 7.03 -8.93 -17.01
CA LEU A 114 6.00 -9.72 -16.34
C LEU A 114 4.99 -10.34 -17.33
N GLU A 115 4.86 -9.76 -18.54
CA GLU A 115 3.76 -10.03 -19.48
C GLU A 115 3.70 -11.48 -19.96
N ASP A 116 4.85 -12.12 -20.11
CA ASP A 116 4.96 -13.50 -20.61
C ASP A 116 5.07 -14.55 -19.47
N ARG A 117 4.99 -14.13 -18.21
CA ARG A 117 5.10 -15.04 -17.06
C ARG A 117 3.74 -15.61 -16.66
N THR A 118 3.76 -16.77 -16.03
CA THR A 118 2.59 -17.24 -15.28
C THR A 118 2.39 -16.30 -14.09
N LEU A 119 1.22 -15.63 -14.05
CA LEU A 119 0.90 -14.65 -13.01
C LEU A 119 -0.07 -15.22 -11.99
N ILE A 120 0.16 -14.89 -10.74
CA ILE A 120 -0.75 -15.11 -9.60
C ILE A 120 -1.04 -13.74 -9.01
N ASN A 121 -2.32 -13.43 -8.76
CA ASN A 121 -2.73 -12.14 -8.21
C ASN A 121 -3.39 -12.32 -6.84
N ILE A 122 -2.91 -11.56 -5.84
CA ILE A 122 -3.47 -11.46 -4.50
C ILE A 122 -3.69 -9.98 -4.21
N ASP A 123 -4.95 -9.55 -4.18
CA ASP A 123 -5.30 -8.13 -4.15
C ASP A 123 -6.58 -7.87 -3.35
N HIS A 124 -6.75 -6.67 -2.85
CA HIS A 124 -7.96 -6.25 -2.17
C HIS A 124 -8.58 -4.94 -2.72
N HIS A 125 -8.03 -4.39 -3.79
CA HIS A 125 -8.58 -3.20 -4.40
C HIS A 125 -9.96 -3.47 -5.02
N ALA A 126 -10.93 -2.58 -4.79
CA ALA A 126 -12.25 -2.66 -5.41
C ALA A 126 -12.20 -2.51 -6.95
N SER A 127 -11.16 -1.87 -7.49
CA SER A 127 -10.86 -1.78 -8.93
C SER A 127 -10.21 -3.06 -9.48
N GLY A 128 -9.77 -3.97 -8.60
CA GLY A 128 -9.05 -5.20 -8.97
C GLY A 128 -9.80 -6.05 -9.98
N ARG A 129 -9.08 -6.51 -11.00
CA ARG A 129 -9.60 -7.42 -12.03
C ARG A 129 -8.73 -8.67 -12.08
N PRO A 130 -9.33 -9.85 -12.29
CA PRO A 130 -8.56 -11.07 -12.51
C PRO A 130 -7.70 -10.94 -13.77
N PHE A 131 -6.39 -11.02 -13.63
CA PHE A 131 -5.43 -11.01 -14.75
C PHE A 131 -4.40 -12.15 -14.66
N GLY A 132 -4.32 -12.81 -13.52
CA GLY A 132 -3.45 -13.97 -13.31
C GLY A 132 -4.12 -15.29 -13.67
N SER A 133 -3.33 -16.36 -13.76
CA SER A 133 -3.84 -17.74 -13.87
C SER A 133 -4.54 -18.21 -12.59
N VAL A 134 -4.10 -17.67 -11.44
CA VAL A 134 -4.76 -17.80 -10.14
C VAL A 134 -4.99 -16.41 -9.58
N ASN A 135 -6.18 -16.14 -9.05
CA ASN A 135 -6.55 -14.83 -8.54
C ASN A 135 -7.31 -14.97 -7.22
N TRP A 136 -6.87 -14.27 -6.20
CA TRP A 136 -7.65 -14.02 -4.99
C TRP A 136 -7.77 -12.52 -4.79
N ILE A 137 -8.95 -11.99 -5.10
CA ILE A 137 -9.30 -10.58 -4.92
C ILE A 137 -10.39 -10.52 -3.85
N ASP A 138 -10.15 -9.76 -2.77
CA ASP A 138 -11.07 -9.63 -1.65
C ASP A 138 -11.15 -8.16 -1.17
N GLU A 139 -12.10 -7.42 -1.71
CA GLU A 139 -12.33 -6.00 -1.37
C GLU A 139 -12.71 -5.73 0.10
N HIS A 140 -13.01 -6.79 0.85
CA HIS A 140 -13.35 -6.69 2.28
C HIS A 140 -12.14 -6.93 3.19
N ALA A 141 -11.04 -7.43 2.65
CA ALA A 141 -9.81 -7.58 3.42
C ALA A 141 -9.27 -6.19 3.84
N CYS A 142 -8.87 -6.07 5.09
CA CYS A 142 -8.36 -4.79 5.61
C CYS A 142 -6.95 -4.44 5.08
N ALA A 143 -6.26 -5.41 4.47
CA ALA A 143 -4.92 -5.32 3.91
C ALA A 143 -4.59 -6.62 3.17
N VAL A 144 -3.73 -6.60 2.15
CA VAL A 144 -3.22 -7.84 1.53
C VAL A 144 -2.35 -8.62 2.52
N ALA A 145 -1.65 -7.96 3.43
CA ALA A 145 -0.93 -8.61 4.53
C ALA A 145 -1.85 -9.48 5.40
N ALA A 146 -3.12 -9.09 5.61
CA ALA A 146 -4.10 -9.93 6.30
C ALA A 146 -4.46 -11.17 5.47
N MET A 147 -4.54 -11.05 4.14
CA MET A 147 -4.75 -12.20 3.26
C MET A 147 -3.56 -13.16 3.32
N VAL A 148 -2.33 -12.66 3.36
CA VAL A 148 -1.12 -13.48 3.55
C VAL A 148 -1.15 -14.22 4.89
N TYR A 149 -1.65 -13.60 5.97
CA TYR A 149 -1.85 -14.31 7.23
C TYR A 149 -2.78 -15.51 7.05
N HIS A 150 -3.90 -15.36 6.36
CA HIS A 150 -4.84 -16.47 6.11
C HIS A 150 -4.21 -17.59 5.26
N ILE A 151 -3.39 -17.23 4.27
CA ILE A 151 -2.60 -18.20 3.49
C ILE A 151 -1.67 -18.99 4.42
N ALA A 152 -0.93 -18.31 5.31
CA ALA A 152 0.00 -18.93 6.23
C ALA A 152 -0.69 -19.94 7.17
N ILE A 153 -1.86 -19.56 7.71
CA ILE A 153 -2.67 -20.44 8.58
C ILE A 153 -3.15 -21.68 7.79
N ALA A 154 -3.70 -21.47 6.59
CA ALA A 154 -4.20 -22.58 5.76
C ALA A 154 -3.06 -23.50 5.27
N ALA A 155 -1.88 -22.95 5.01
CA ALA A 155 -0.69 -23.71 4.66
C ALA A 155 -0.09 -24.49 5.86
N ASN A 156 -0.58 -24.23 7.08
CA ASN A 156 -0.07 -24.78 8.33
C ASN A 156 1.43 -24.48 8.53
N VAL A 157 1.88 -23.29 8.13
CA VAL A 157 3.23 -22.79 8.39
C VAL A 157 3.26 -21.99 9.70
N ASP A 158 4.44 -21.91 10.33
CA ASP A 158 4.56 -21.16 11.58
C ASP A 158 4.60 -19.65 11.32
N ILE A 159 3.81 -18.90 12.07
CA ILE A 159 3.87 -17.43 12.06
C ILE A 159 5.09 -17.01 12.91
N THR A 160 6.21 -16.75 12.23
CA THR A 160 7.43 -16.29 12.89
C THR A 160 7.27 -14.86 13.42
N PRO A 161 8.09 -14.41 14.38
CA PRO A 161 8.10 -13.01 14.82
C PRO A 161 8.37 -12.01 13.68
N SER A 162 9.19 -12.40 12.71
CA SER A 162 9.48 -11.62 11.50
C SER A 162 8.22 -11.46 10.64
N MET A 163 7.59 -12.57 10.29
CA MET A 163 6.34 -12.60 9.53
C MET A 163 5.24 -11.80 10.26
N ALA A 164 5.09 -12.02 11.56
CA ALA A 164 4.10 -11.29 12.38
C ALA A 164 4.34 -9.77 12.35
N THR A 165 5.61 -9.33 12.39
CA THR A 165 5.98 -7.91 12.31
C THR A 165 5.63 -7.32 10.93
N CYS A 166 5.96 -8.02 9.85
CA CYS A 166 5.67 -7.58 8.48
C CYS A 166 4.16 -7.48 8.23
N ILE A 167 3.39 -8.51 8.62
CA ILE A 167 1.92 -8.51 8.49
C ILE A 167 1.30 -7.38 9.32
N TYR A 168 1.77 -7.18 10.55
CA TYR A 168 1.27 -6.11 11.42
C TYR A 168 1.52 -4.73 10.78
N ALA A 169 2.71 -4.50 10.24
CA ALA A 169 3.07 -3.24 9.59
C ALA A 169 2.19 -2.96 8.36
N GLY A 170 1.89 -3.98 7.55
CA GLY A 170 0.96 -3.87 6.42
C GLY A 170 -0.44 -3.48 6.88
N ILE A 171 -1.01 -4.20 7.85
CA ILE A 171 -2.34 -3.88 8.40
C ILE A 171 -2.37 -2.47 9.00
N LEU A 172 -1.34 -2.07 9.76
CA LEU A 172 -1.25 -0.74 10.36
C LEU A 172 -1.26 0.36 9.31
N SER A 173 -0.53 0.15 8.21
CA SER A 173 -0.45 1.08 7.08
C SER A 173 -1.80 1.24 6.40
N ASP A 174 -2.40 0.14 5.95
CA ASP A 174 -3.57 0.17 5.07
C ASP A 174 -4.89 0.43 5.79
N THR A 175 -4.94 0.21 7.10
CA THR A 175 -6.07 0.63 7.96
C THR A 175 -5.96 2.09 8.41
N GLY A 176 -4.94 2.84 7.96
CA GLY A 176 -4.68 4.18 8.43
C GLY A 176 -4.55 4.24 9.96
N SER A 177 -3.74 3.34 10.54
CA SER A 177 -3.60 3.20 11.99
C SER A 177 -4.91 2.83 12.70
N PHE A 178 -5.68 1.93 12.10
CA PHE A 178 -7.00 1.47 12.60
C PHE A 178 -8.08 2.55 12.61
N THR A 179 -7.96 3.57 11.76
CA THR A 179 -8.96 4.67 11.67
C THR A 179 -9.92 4.51 10.50
N TYR A 180 -9.59 3.68 9.51
CA TYR A 180 -10.45 3.48 8.33
C TYR A 180 -11.55 2.45 8.59
N SER A 181 -12.61 2.49 7.77
CA SER A 181 -13.77 1.60 7.88
C SER A 181 -13.48 0.12 7.61
N SER A 182 -12.34 -0.19 7.00
CA SER A 182 -11.82 -1.55 6.84
C SER A 182 -11.39 -2.19 8.18
N THR A 183 -11.25 -1.39 9.26
CA THR A 183 -10.93 -1.88 10.60
C THR A 183 -12.15 -2.47 11.25
N THR A 184 -12.12 -3.77 11.49
CA THR A 184 -13.21 -4.55 12.11
C THR A 184 -12.77 -5.25 13.39
N ALA A 185 -13.69 -5.96 14.06
CA ALA A 185 -13.36 -6.82 15.20
C ALA A 185 -12.35 -7.92 14.79
N ASP A 186 -12.48 -8.45 13.57
CA ASP A 186 -11.57 -9.49 13.04
C ASP A 186 -10.16 -8.93 12.80
N THR A 187 -10.05 -7.67 12.35
CA THR A 187 -8.76 -6.97 12.26
C THR A 187 -8.07 -6.92 13.63
N PHE A 188 -8.79 -6.56 14.70
CA PHE A 188 -8.23 -6.54 16.07
C PHE A 188 -7.88 -7.93 16.58
N ALA A 189 -8.67 -8.94 16.28
CA ALA A 189 -8.37 -10.32 16.66
C ALA A 189 -7.09 -10.82 15.94
N LEU A 190 -6.91 -10.45 14.67
CA LEU A 190 -5.73 -10.79 13.90
C LEU A 190 -4.48 -10.10 14.47
N VAL A 191 -4.52 -8.78 14.71
CA VAL A 191 -3.35 -8.07 15.27
C VAL A 191 -3.03 -8.52 16.71
N GLN A 192 -4.02 -8.92 17.50
CA GLN A 192 -3.79 -9.58 18.80
C GLN A 192 -2.98 -10.87 18.62
N HIS A 193 -3.34 -11.70 17.64
CA HIS A 193 -2.59 -12.93 17.38
C HIS A 193 -1.15 -12.60 16.93
N LEU A 194 -0.95 -11.64 16.03
CA LEU A 194 0.37 -11.20 15.58
C LEU A 194 1.23 -10.70 16.76
N ALA A 195 0.65 -9.93 17.67
CA ALA A 195 1.35 -9.48 18.88
C ALA A 195 1.77 -10.66 19.76
N ASN A 196 0.91 -11.68 19.92
CA ASN A 196 1.23 -12.91 20.66
C ASN A 196 2.31 -13.75 19.94
N ARG A 197 2.50 -13.56 18.64
CA ARG A 197 3.55 -14.19 17.81
C ARG A 197 4.84 -13.40 17.75
N GLY A 198 4.93 -12.27 18.46
CA GLY A 198 6.16 -11.50 18.64
C GLY A 198 6.23 -10.19 17.85
N ALA A 199 5.19 -9.80 17.12
CA ALA A 199 5.08 -8.43 16.62
C ALA A 199 5.03 -7.47 17.81
N SER A 200 5.83 -6.41 17.79
CA SER A 200 5.82 -5.37 18.82
C SER A 200 5.07 -4.14 18.32
N PRO A 201 3.77 -3.95 18.65
CA PRO A 201 2.99 -2.83 18.14
C PRO A 201 3.63 -1.48 18.42
N SER A 202 4.19 -1.29 19.61
CA SER A 202 4.82 -0.01 20.00
C SER A 202 6.14 0.24 19.28
N GLN A 203 6.90 -0.81 18.94
CA GLN A 203 8.14 -0.65 18.17
C GLN A 203 7.81 -0.34 16.72
N ILE A 204 6.90 -1.10 16.10
CA ILE A 204 6.46 -0.88 14.71
C ILE A 204 5.91 0.53 14.54
N ALA A 205 5.02 0.97 15.44
CA ALA A 205 4.47 2.33 15.40
C ALA A 205 5.57 3.40 15.55
N ARG A 206 6.56 3.17 16.40
CA ARG A 206 7.70 4.08 16.58
C ARG A 206 8.53 4.17 15.30
N ASP A 207 8.84 3.04 14.70
CA ASP A 207 9.65 2.97 13.50
C ASP A 207 8.96 3.65 12.31
N ILE A 208 7.64 3.51 12.19
CA ILE A 208 6.85 4.11 11.11
C ILE A 208 6.58 5.60 11.36
N TYR A 209 6.20 6.01 12.58
CA TYR A 209 5.69 7.37 12.82
C TYR A 209 6.67 8.30 13.52
N HIS A 210 7.74 7.79 14.15
CA HIS A 210 8.71 8.62 14.87
C HIS A 210 10.10 8.64 14.21
N SER A 211 10.19 8.27 12.94
CA SER A 211 11.42 8.26 12.14
C SER A 211 11.47 9.39 11.10
N ASN A 212 10.52 10.33 11.15
CA ASN A 212 10.45 11.40 10.16
C ASN A 212 11.70 12.30 10.19
N PRO A 213 12.34 12.57 9.03
CA PRO A 213 13.44 13.51 8.95
C PRO A 213 12.96 14.94 9.22
N ALA A 214 13.88 15.80 9.65
CA ALA A 214 13.55 17.21 9.95
C ALA A 214 13.03 17.97 8.70
N SER A 215 13.48 17.59 7.50
CA SER A 215 12.99 18.11 6.21
C SER A 215 11.49 17.92 6.07
N LYS A 216 10.99 16.70 6.33
CA LYS A 216 9.56 16.37 6.29
C LYS A 216 8.72 17.22 7.25
N ILE A 217 9.20 17.41 8.49
CA ILE A 217 8.49 18.22 9.48
C ILE A 217 8.47 19.72 9.08
N ARG A 218 9.57 20.22 8.51
CA ARG A 218 9.63 21.60 8.00
C ARG A 218 8.72 21.78 6.78
N LEU A 219 8.72 20.82 5.84
CA LEU A 219 7.86 20.83 4.67
C LEU A 219 6.38 20.80 5.06
N LEU A 220 6.01 19.97 6.06
CA LEU A 220 4.67 19.97 6.64
C LEU A 220 4.28 21.36 7.18
N GLY A 221 5.21 22.06 7.86
CA GLY A 221 4.98 23.44 8.32
C GLY A 221 4.66 24.39 7.17
N ILE A 222 5.38 24.30 6.04
CA ILE A 222 5.10 25.10 4.83
C ILE A 222 3.73 24.73 4.26
N ALA A 223 3.45 23.45 4.07
CA ALA A 223 2.17 22.98 3.56
C ALA A 223 1.00 23.49 4.43
N LEU A 224 1.08 23.38 5.75
CA LEU A 224 0.05 23.87 6.66
C LEU A 224 -0.10 25.40 6.64
N SER A 225 0.96 26.13 6.31
CA SER A 225 0.88 27.60 6.14
C SER A 225 0.12 28.00 4.86
N ASN A 226 0.11 27.12 3.86
CA ASN A 226 -0.62 27.31 2.61
C ASN A 226 -2.06 26.75 2.69
N LEU A 227 -2.49 26.21 3.84
CA LEU A 227 -3.80 25.59 4.00
C LEU A 227 -4.93 26.55 3.64
N GLN A 228 -5.85 26.07 2.82
CA GLN A 228 -7.10 26.71 2.48
C GLN A 228 -8.26 25.79 2.83
N CYS A 229 -9.39 26.37 3.27
CA CYS A 229 -10.62 25.65 3.56
C CYS A 229 -11.81 26.41 2.95
N ASP A 230 -12.74 25.69 2.37
CA ASP A 230 -13.99 26.21 1.85
C ASP A 230 -15.09 25.16 2.05
N ASP A 231 -16.10 25.48 2.85
CA ASP A 231 -17.14 24.57 3.29
C ASP A 231 -16.57 23.27 3.89
N ASP A 232 -16.81 22.14 3.22
CA ASP A 232 -16.34 20.81 3.63
C ASP A 232 -15.09 20.32 2.85
N LEU A 233 -14.43 21.24 2.13
CA LEU A 233 -13.19 20.98 1.40
C LEU A 233 -11.99 21.65 2.07
N ALA A 234 -10.85 20.95 2.09
CA ALA A 234 -9.58 21.52 2.49
C ALA A 234 -8.50 21.17 1.45
N TRP A 235 -7.62 22.12 1.13
CA TRP A 235 -6.50 21.86 0.25
C TRP A 235 -5.26 22.63 0.66
N THR A 236 -4.12 22.12 0.24
CA THR A 236 -2.82 22.79 0.40
C THR A 236 -1.87 22.34 -0.70
N TRP A 237 -0.74 23.03 -0.80
CA TRP A 237 0.27 22.72 -1.80
C TRP A 237 1.67 22.96 -1.29
N VAL A 238 2.64 22.39 -1.99
CA VAL A 238 4.05 22.73 -1.92
C VAL A 238 4.63 22.84 -3.32
N THR A 239 5.51 23.81 -3.52
CA THR A 239 6.26 24.00 -4.76
C THR A 239 7.60 23.29 -4.69
N SER A 240 8.26 23.14 -5.84
CA SER A 240 9.64 22.64 -5.90
C SER A 240 10.59 23.55 -5.11
N GLN A 241 10.38 24.87 -5.14
CA GLN A 241 11.16 25.83 -4.34
C GLN A 241 10.94 25.63 -2.83
N ASP A 242 9.71 25.32 -2.39
CA ASP A 242 9.44 25.02 -0.98
C ASP A 242 10.22 23.77 -0.53
N MET A 243 10.20 22.73 -1.35
CA MET A 243 10.92 21.48 -1.08
C MET A 243 12.43 21.72 -0.98
N ASP A 244 13.01 22.43 -1.96
CA ASP A 244 14.43 22.76 -1.98
C ASP A 244 14.85 23.59 -0.76
N SER A 245 14.01 24.52 -0.31
CA SER A 245 14.30 25.41 0.82
C SER A 245 14.53 24.67 2.14
N VAL A 246 13.95 23.48 2.28
CA VAL A 246 14.06 22.65 3.50
C VAL A 246 14.82 21.33 3.26
N GLY A 247 15.34 21.13 2.04
CA GLY A 247 16.03 19.90 1.65
C GLY A 247 15.12 18.67 1.65
N ALA A 248 13.83 18.87 1.32
CA ALA A 248 12.84 17.82 1.28
C ALA A 248 12.87 17.08 -0.06
N VAL A 249 12.52 15.79 -0.02
CA VAL A 249 12.35 14.94 -1.17
C VAL A 249 10.87 14.57 -1.37
N ALA A 250 10.53 13.97 -2.51
CA ALA A 250 9.15 13.62 -2.83
C ALA A 250 8.47 12.72 -1.76
N GLU A 251 9.25 11.83 -1.12
CA GLU A 251 8.81 10.96 -0.03
C GLU A 251 8.38 11.77 1.21
N ASP A 252 8.98 12.91 1.48
CA ASP A 252 8.63 13.77 2.61
C ASP A 252 7.21 14.36 2.52
N CYS A 253 6.60 14.31 1.32
CA CYS A 253 5.23 14.75 1.09
C CYS A 253 4.17 13.74 1.57
N GLU A 254 4.58 12.50 1.85
CA GLU A 254 3.65 11.46 2.27
C GLU A 254 3.01 11.79 3.62
N GLY A 255 1.67 11.65 3.67
CA GLY A 255 0.88 11.87 4.87
C GLY A 255 0.43 13.32 5.10
N VAL A 256 0.90 14.32 4.33
CA VAL A 256 0.47 15.72 4.47
C VAL A 256 -1.07 15.85 4.38
N VAL A 257 -1.69 15.19 3.41
CA VAL A 257 -3.16 15.23 3.22
C VAL A 257 -3.94 14.72 4.43
N ASN A 258 -3.35 13.85 5.25
CA ASN A 258 -4.02 13.29 6.43
C ASN A 258 -4.24 14.36 7.52
N TYR A 259 -3.40 15.37 7.58
CA TYR A 259 -3.64 16.53 8.47
C TYR A 259 -4.85 17.33 8.03
N LEU A 260 -5.05 17.50 6.73
CA LEU A 260 -6.17 18.27 6.19
C LEU A 260 -7.50 17.54 6.43
N ILE A 261 -7.54 16.24 6.11
CA ILE A 261 -8.77 15.43 6.31
C ILE A 261 -9.13 15.29 7.79
N SER A 262 -8.19 15.48 8.72
CA SER A 262 -8.45 15.47 10.15
C SER A 262 -9.21 16.70 10.67
N ILE A 263 -9.31 17.77 9.87
CA ILE A 263 -10.00 19.01 10.26
C ILE A 263 -11.49 18.71 10.47
N ALA A 264 -12.04 19.23 11.57
CA ALA A 264 -13.47 19.09 11.85
C ALA A 264 -14.31 19.78 10.76
N GLY A 265 -15.35 19.10 10.28
CA GLY A 265 -16.22 19.59 9.22
C GLY A 265 -15.72 19.32 7.79
N VAL A 266 -14.44 19.06 7.59
CA VAL A 266 -13.90 18.69 6.27
C VAL A 266 -14.34 17.28 5.91
N GLU A 267 -14.91 17.13 4.71
CA GLU A 267 -15.29 15.85 4.10
C GLU A 267 -14.24 15.37 3.10
N SER A 268 -13.67 16.28 2.30
CA SER A 268 -12.64 15.93 1.32
C SER A 268 -11.42 16.83 1.42
N ALA A 269 -10.24 16.28 1.22
CA ALA A 269 -8.99 17.01 1.31
C ALA A 269 -8.06 16.69 0.14
N VAL A 270 -7.33 17.71 -0.32
CA VAL A 270 -6.36 17.59 -1.41
C VAL A 270 -5.03 18.20 -1.01
N PHE A 271 -3.96 17.47 -1.27
CA PHE A 271 -2.60 17.98 -1.24
C PHE A 271 -2.01 17.96 -2.64
N LEU A 272 -1.49 19.10 -3.10
CA LEU A 272 -0.86 19.26 -4.40
C LEU A 272 0.66 19.42 -4.21
N ARG A 273 1.45 18.60 -4.88
CA ARG A 273 2.91 18.73 -4.93
C ARG A 273 3.34 19.01 -6.36
N GLU A 274 4.07 20.10 -6.56
CA GLU A 274 4.66 20.41 -7.86
C GLU A 274 5.66 19.32 -8.27
N VAL A 275 5.64 18.93 -9.53
CA VAL A 275 6.58 17.97 -10.12
C VAL A 275 7.71 18.74 -10.79
N LEU A 276 8.95 18.54 -10.32
CA LEU A 276 10.14 19.25 -10.79
C LEU A 276 10.27 19.16 -12.31
N ASP A 277 10.67 20.27 -12.94
CA ASP A 277 10.93 20.42 -14.38
C ASP A 277 9.70 20.12 -15.27
N THR A 278 8.52 20.12 -14.70
CA THR A 278 7.26 20.00 -15.43
C THR A 278 6.30 21.10 -15.02
N ASN A 279 5.24 21.31 -15.80
CA ASN A 279 4.13 22.17 -15.38
C ASN A 279 2.98 21.29 -14.83
N GLN A 280 3.31 20.37 -13.93
CA GLN A 280 2.35 19.39 -13.38
C GLN A 280 2.38 19.35 -11.86
N PHE A 281 1.26 18.94 -11.29
CA PHE A 281 1.08 18.70 -9.86
C PHE A 281 0.63 17.27 -9.61
N ARG A 282 1.34 16.60 -8.71
CA ARG A 282 0.91 15.32 -8.16
C ARG A 282 -0.05 15.57 -7.00
N LEU A 283 -1.23 14.96 -7.06
CA LEU A 283 -2.29 15.10 -6.08
C LEU A 283 -2.43 13.86 -5.21
N SER A 284 -2.58 14.08 -3.90
CA SER A 284 -3.08 13.10 -2.95
C SER A 284 -4.43 13.57 -2.46
N ILE A 285 -5.45 12.71 -2.57
CA ILE A 285 -6.85 13.05 -2.27
C ILE A 285 -7.36 12.11 -1.19
N ARG A 286 -8.12 12.64 -0.24
CA ARG A 286 -8.77 11.88 0.84
C ARG A 286 -10.22 12.29 0.97
N SER A 287 -11.07 11.36 1.45
CA SER A 287 -12.47 11.59 1.76
C SER A 287 -12.86 10.82 3.03
N LYS A 288 -13.81 11.36 3.79
CA LYS A 288 -14.44 10.67 4.93
C LYS A 288 -15.55 9.70 4.48
N GLY A 289 -15.77 9.54 3.18
CA GLY A 289 -16.60 8.49 2.58
C GLY A 289 -17.84 8.95 1.83
N LYS A 290 -18.26 10.22 1.91
CA LYS A 290 -19.37 10.73 1.09
C LYS A 290 -18.94 10.84 -0.38
N THR A 291 -17.74 11.37 -0.63
CA THR A 291 -17.17 11.56 -1.96
C THR A 291 -16.33 10.36 -2.35
N ASP A 292 -16.56 9.82 -3.53
CA ASP A 292 -15.74 8.74 -4.12
C ASP A 292 -14.53 9.35 -4.83
N VAL A 293 -13.41 9.48 -4.10
CA VAL A 293 -12.22 10.12 -4.65
C VAL A 293 -11.46 9.24 -5.65
N ALA A 294 -11.72 7.94 -5.70
CA ALA A 294 -11.15 7.08 -6.74
C ALA A 294 -11.64 7.48 -8.13
N LYS A 295 -12.96 7.68 -8.30
CA LYS A 295 -13.55 8.15 -9.56
C LYS A 295 -13.01 9.49 -10.00
N ILE A 296 -12.80 10.41 -9.03
CA ILE A 296 -12.22 11.72 -9.33
C ILE A 296 -10.77 11.56 -9.83
N ALA A 297 -9.98 10.72 -9.18
CA ALA A 297 -8.61 10.45 -9.64
C ALA A 297 -8.57 9.77 -11.01
N GLU A 298 -9.47 8.83 -11.28
CA GLU A 298 -9.62 8.16 -12.59
C GLU A 298 -9.91 9.16 -13.72
N HIS A 299 -10.72 10.19 -13.47
CA HIS A 299 -10.97 11.26 -14.44
C HIS A 299 -9.69 11.96 -14.92
N PHE A 300 -8.67 12.02 -14.06
CA PHE A 300 -7.34 12.57 -14.38
C PHE A 300 -6.30 11.49 -14.68
N GLY A 301 -6.71 10.27 -15.03
CA GLY A 301 -5.82 9.17 -15.35
C GLY A 301 -5.06 8.59 -14.14
N GLY A 302 -5.54 8.89 -12.93
CA GLY A 302 -5.04 8.33 -11.68
C GLY A 302 -5.88 7.15 -11.18
N GLY A 303 -5.89 6.91 -9.86
CA GLY A 303 -6.66 5.84 -9.25
C GLY A 303 -6.44 5.76 -7.74
N GLY A 304 -7.00 4.72 -7.14
CA GLY A 304 -6.92 4.45 -5.70
C GLY A 304 -8.20 3.86 -5.12
N HIS A 305 -8.38 4.04 -3.82
CA HIS A 305 -9.56 3.61 -3.10
C HIS A 305 -10.63 4.72 -3.02
N ARG A 306 -11.86 4.34 -2.67
CA ARG A 306 -12.98 5.27 -2.50
C ARG A 306 -12.66 6.46 -1.58
N SER A 307 -11.88 6.23 -0.51
CA SER A 307 -11.52 7.25 0.48
C SER A 307 -10.10 7.81 0.34
N ALA A 308 -9.27 7.23 -0.54
CA ALA A 308 -7.86 7.59 -0.69
C ALA A 308 -7.40 7.34 -2.12
N SER A 309 -7.03 8.38 -2.85
CA SER A 309 -6.63 8.28 -4.25
C SER A 309 -5.56 9.29 -4.61
N GLY A 310 -5.01 9.19 -5.81
CA GLY A 310 -4.04 10.14 -6.34
C GLY A 310 -4.04 10.20 -7.86
N CYS A 311 -3.74 11.38 -8.38
CA CYS A 311 -3.62 11.63 -9.82
C CYS A 311 -2.54 12.67 -10.10
N THR A 312 -2.34 13.00 -11.36
CA THR A 312 -1.48 14.12 -11.78
C THR A 312 -2.32 15.04 -12.64
N VAL A 313 -2.19 16.36 -12.41
CA VAL A 313 -2.90 17.39 -13.18
C VAL A 313 -1.91 18.40 -13.74
N ASP A 314 -2.25 18.99 -14.88
CA ASP A 314 -1.45 20.04 -15.48
C ASP A 314 -1.66 21.37 -14.75
N GLY A 315 -0.57 22.16 -14.65
CA GLY A 315 -0.55 23.49 -14.06
C GLY A 315 -0.93 24.61 -15.03
N PRO A 316 -0.79 25.86 -14.61
CA PRO A 316 -0.17 26.31 -13.36
C PRO A 316 -0.99 25.99 -12.12
N LEU A 317 -0.45 26.30 -10.92
CA LEU A 317 -1.02 25.91 -9.63
C LEU A 317 -2.51 26.29 -9.45
N ASP A 318 -2.87 27.51 -9.79
CA ASP A 318 -4.24 28.01 -9.70
C ASP A 318 -5.22 27.21 -10.60
N VAL A 319 -4.77 26.83 -11.80
CA VAL A 319 -5.53 25.98 -12.72
C VAL A 319 -5.65 24.56 -12.16
N ALA A 320 -4.57 23.98 -11.64
CA ALA A 320 -4.60 22.67 -11.02
C ALA A 320 -5.56 22.60 -9.82
N ILE A 321 -5.54 23.64 -8.97
CA ILE A 321 -6.47 23.77 -7.85
C ILE A 321 -7.92 23.86 -8.35
N ASP A 322 -8.21 24.73 -9.31
CA ASP A 322 -9.57 24.91 -9.82
C ASP A 322 -10.13 23.65 -10.46
N GLN A 323 -9.34 22.94 -11.24
CA GLN A 323 -9.72 21.66 -11.84
C GLN A 323 -10.14 20.63 -10.80
N ILE A 324 -9.32 20.39 -9.78
CA ILE A 324 -9.62 19.37 -8.78
C ILE A 324 -10.79 19.76 -7.87
N LEU A 325 -10.86 21.03 -7.43
CA LEU A 325 -11.95 21.49 -6.58
C LEU A 325 -13.29 21.48 -7.32
N THR A 326 -13.31 21.77 -8.62
CA THR A 326 -14.52 21.66 -9.46
C THR A 326 -15.05 20.23 -9.46
N GLN A 327 -14.19 19.22 -9.64
CA GLN A 327 -14.60 17.82 -9.61
C GLN A 327 -15.09 17.38 -8.22
N LEU A 328 -14.43 17.80 -7.15
CA LEU A 328 -14.84 17.50 -5.78
C LEU A 328 -16.21 18.10 -5.43
N ARG A 329 -16.51 19.32 -5.90
CA ARG A 329 -17.79 19.98 -5.66
C ARG A 329 -18.94 19.38 -6.48
N THR A 330 -18.67 18.88 -7.68
CA THR A 330 -19.70 18.27 -8.55
C THR A 330 -20.03 16.83 -8.15
N GLY A 331 -19.16 16.18 -7.39
CA GLY A 331 -19.38 14.82 -6.86
C GLY A 331 -19.58 13.79 -7.97
N LEU A 332 -18.63 13.68 -8.90
CA LEU A 332 -18.71 12.69 -9.99
C LEU A 332 -19.20 11.32 -9.55
#